data_88494dbb4eb6da989fb6f82f9da0465c
#
_entry.id   88494dbb4eb6da989fb6f82f9da0465c
#
_cell.length_a   1.000
_cell.length_b   1.000
_cell.length_c   1.000
_cell.angle_alpha   90.00
_cell.angle_beta   90.00
_cell.angle_gamma   90.00
#
_symmetry.space_group_name_H-M   'P 1'
#
loop_
_entity.id
_entity.type
_entity.pdbx_description
1 polymer ?
#
loop_
_entity_poly.entity_id
_entity_poly.type
_entity_poly.pdbx_seq_one_letter_code
_entity_poly.pdbx_strand_id
1 'polypeptide(L)'
;MDILRKGNKDLIKDINRYTVLNLIREKGEITRTEIAKKCDFGMSTLTYILDDLQQEGIILEGAETSSTGGRRAKLVRFNKDYGFVVSVKVEEEQLLFALTDLNADIIENTSIPFSSEKKPEEAIDLIAKNVKKMCENRDMNHLLGVGIAISGLVNRKKGTVIRSTMLGWENVALEAMLHTHFPDIPVYVDKNINCYTLAELWLGEGKQSNNFATVSVGAGLGLSVVINRQIYYGAQGGAGEFGHTTIQPGGYKCHCGQKGCLEMYASEFYFRNRGEELKEAYPTSELNDFHFDKVAKSARAGDEMATELMGKMGEYLGYGIRNIINTFNPEKVIIVGEGLHHRDLFVTKIDEIASQNFFSGAGFETEITTTSLEDPAWLQGAALLVIHQLFQVPIYEEEQTLLR
;
A
#
# COMPACT_ATOMS: atom_id res chain seq x y z
N MET A 1 13.84 -20.07 10.38
CA MET A 1 14.33 -20.32 9.00
C MET A 1 13.19 -20.99 8.29
N ASP A 2 12.62 -20.31 7.29
CA ASP A 2 11.47 -20.87 6.57
C ASP A 2 11.97 -22.09 5.77
N ILE A 3 11.37 -23.25 6.02
CA ILE A 3 11.77 -24.51 5.38
C ILE A 3 11.06 -24.59 4.03
N LEU A 4 11.81 -24.68 2.94
CA LEU A 4 11.25 -24.86 1.61
C LEU A 4 10.56 -26.24 1.50
N ARG A 5 9.38 -26.26 0.91
CA ARG A 5 8.67 -27.49 0.57
C ARG A 5 9.54 -28.34 -0.37
N LYS A 6 9.54 -29.65 -0.13
CA LYS A 6 10.25 -30.58 -1.03
C LYS A 6 9.67 -30.51 -2.44
N GLY A 7 10.55 -30.49 -3.45
CA GLY A 7 10.16 -30.58 -4.86
C GLY A 7 9.51 -31.93 -5.15
N ASN A 8 8.21 -31.99 -5.03
CA ASN A 8 7.38 -33.17 -5.31
C ASN A 8 6.27 -32.83 -6.32
N LYS A 9 5.45 -33.80 -6.68
CA LYS A 9 4.36 -33.62 -7.64
C LYS A 9 3.30 -32.62 -7.13
N ASP A 10 3.10 -32.53 -5.83
CA ASP A 10 2.10 -31.64 -5.23
C ASP A 10 2.55 -30.18 -5.34
N LEU A 11 3.83 -29.87 -5.05
CA LEU A 11 4.38 -28.56 -5.25
C LEU A 11 4.32 -28.11 -6.74
N ILE A 12 4.61 -29.03 -7.67
CA ILE A 12 4.50 -28.74 -9.12
C ILE A 12 3.03 -28.47 -9.49
N LYS A 13 2.07 -29.23 -8.94
CA LYS A 13 0.64 -29.00 -9.16
C LYS A 13 0.24 -27.61 -8.65
N ASP A 14 0.66 -27.22 -7.45
CA ASP A 14 0.40 -25.91 -6.88
C ASP A 14 1.01 -24.81 -7.77
N ILE A 15 2.28 -24.89 -8.12
CA ILE A 15 2.95 -23.93 -9.00
C ILE A 15 2.16 -23.74 -10.31
N ASN A 16 1.77 -24.81 -10.96
CA ASN A 16 1.01 -24.74 -12.21
C ASN A 16 -0.36 -24.08 -12.00
N ARG A 17 -1.06 -24.44 -10.93
CA ARG A 17 -2.37 -23.88 -10.57
C ARG A 17 -2.27 -22.35 -10.35
N TYR A 18 -1.31 -21.92 -9.54
CA TYR A 18 -1.11 -20.48 -9.27
C TYR A 18 -0.59 -19.73 -10.50
N THR A 19 0.20 -20.36 -11.38
CA THR A 19 0.62 -19.76 -12.65
C THR A 19 -0.59 -19.46 -13.54
N VAL A 20 -1.52 -20.42 -13.68
CA VAL A 20 -2.76 -20.24 -14.43
C VAL A 20 -3.64 -19.16 -13.80
N LEU A 21 -3.83 -19.21 -12.48
CA LEU A 21 -4.67 -18.26 -11.75
C LEU A 21 -4.15 -16.82 -11.86
N ASN A 22 -2.84 -16.62 -11.69
CA ASN A 22 -2.20 -15.31 -11.86
C ASN A 22 -2.35 -14.77 -13.29
N LEU A 23 -2.21 -15.63 -14.29
CA LEU A 23 -2.39 -15.23 -15.69
C LEU A 23 -3.85 -14.80 -15.97
N ILE A 24 -4.83 -15.55 -15.46
CA ILE A 24 -6.26 -15.21 -15.60
C ILE A 24 -6.52 -13.84 -14.93
N ARG A 25 -6.02 -13.62 -13.74
CA ARG A 25 -6.17 -12.35 -13.03
C ARG A 25 -5.52 -11.18 -13.80
N GLU A 26 -4.30 -11.37 -14.31
CA GLU A 26 -3.56 -10.33 -15.04
C GLU A 26 -4.29 -9.91 -16.34
N LYS A 27 -4.89 -10.87 -17.04
CA LYS A 27 -5.57 -10.63 -18.33
C LYS A 27 -7.03 -10.22 -18.18
N GLY A 28 -7.64 -10.45 -17.01
CA GLY A 28 -9.05 -10.25 -16.74
C GLY A 28 -9.90 -11.36 -17.38
N GLU A 29 -10.00 -11.38 -18.72
CA GLU A 29 -10.66 -12.42 -19.51
C GLU A 29 -9.70 -13.00 -20.54
N ILE A 30 -9.64 -14.34 -20.61
CA ILE A 30 -8.69 -15.05 -21.47
C ILE A 30 -9.26 -16.39 -21.92
N THR A 31 -8.92 -16.85 -23.13
CA THR A 31 -9.36 -18.15 -23.62
C THR A 31 -8.48 -19.29 -23.10
N ARG A 32 -9.05 -20.52 -23.00
CA ARG A 32 -8.29 -21.72 -22.63
C ARG A 32 -7.07 -21.94 -23.53
N THR A 33 -7.18 -21.65 -24.84
CA THR A 33 -6.09 -21.81 -25.82
C THR A 33 -4.95 -20.80 -25.57
N GLU A 34 -5.28 -19.56 -25.22
CA GLU A 34 -4.28 -18.53 -24.89
C GLU A 34 -3.56 -18.85 -23.59
N ILE A 35 -4.28 -19.36 -22.56
CA ILE A 35 -3.68 -19.81 -21.31
C ILE A 35 -2.66 -20.94 -21.61
N ALA A 36 -3.08 -21.98 -22.36
CA ALA A 36 -2.21 -23.09 -22.71
C ALA A 36 -0.92 -22.62 -23.39
N LYS A 37 -1.06 -21.70 -24.36
CA LYS A 37 0.08 -21.12 -25.10
C LYS A 37 1.01 -20.29 -24.22
N LYS A 38 0.44 -19.46 -23.29
CA LYS A 38 1.24 -18.56 -22.45
C LYS A 38 1.94 -19.28 -21.31
N CYS A 39 1.31 -20.33 -20.75
CA CYS A 39 1.90 -21.14 -19.69
C CYS A 39 2.75 -22.30 -20.22
N ASP A 40 2.76 -22.54 -21.52
CA ASP A 40 3.41 -23.71 -22.16
C ASP A 40 2.90 -25.04 -21.58
N PHE A 41 1.59 -25.14 -21.37
CA PHE A 41 0.95 -26.34 -20.83
C PHE A 41 0.22 -27.14 -21.91
N GLY A 42 0.33 -28.49 -21.80
CA GLY A 42 -0.55 -29.38 -22.59
C GLY A 42 -2.03 -29.16 -22.23
N MET A 43 -2.91 -29.28 -23.22
CA MET A 43 -4.35 -29.06 -23.04
C MET A 43 -4.97 -29.96 -21.95
N SER A 44 -4.50 -31.18 -21.77
CA SER A 44 -4.99 -32.08 -20.71
C SER A 44 -4.68 -31.55 -19.31
N THR A 45 -3.44 -31.08 -19.09
CA THR A 45 -3.01 -30.48 -17.83
C THR A 45 -3.81 -29.22 -17.53
N LEU A 46 -3.96 -28.35 -18.54
CA LEU A 46 -4.70 -27.11 -18.38
C LEU A 46 -6.20 -27.39 -18.07
N THR A 47 -6.82 -28.34 -18.79
CA THR A 47 -8.21 -28.71 -18.55
C THR A 47 -8.42 -29.15 -17.11
N TYR A 48 -7.54 -30.02 -16.60
CA TYR A 48 -7.60 -30.45 -15.21
C TYR A 48 -7.53 -29.26 -14.22
N ILE A 49 -6.58 -28.32 -14.44
CA ILE A 49 -6.43 -27.15 -13.56
C ILE A 49 -7.66 -26.24 -13.61
N LEU A 50 -8.18 -25.97 -14.82
CA LEU A 50 -9.34 -25.08 -14.97
C LEU A 50 -10.61 -25.69 -14.41
N ASP A 51 -10.82 -27.00 -14.60
CA ASP A 51 -11.99 -27.70 -14.07
C ASP A 51 -11.97 -27.73 -12.53
N ASP A 52 -10.79 -27.93 -11.93
CA ASP A 52 -10.55 -27.85 -10.48
C ASP A 52 -10.89 -26.44 -9.94
N LEU A 53 -10.31 -25.38 -10.53
CA LEU A 53 -10.57 -23.99 -10.17
C LEU A 53 -12.04 -23.58 -10.37
N GLN A 54 -12.69 -24.09 -11.40
CA GLN A 54 -14.10 -23.82 -11.68
C GLN A 54 -15.03 -24.56 -10.71
N GLN A 55 -14.71 -25.79 -10.38
CA GLN A 55 -15.46 -26.56 -9.38
C GLN A 55 -15.41 -25.93 -8.00
N GLU A 56 -14.29 -25.35 -7.63
CA GLU A 56 -14.13 -24.57 -6.39
C GLU A 56 -14.81 -23.18 -6.48
N GLY A 57 -15.22 -22.72 -7.68
CA GLY A 57 -15.85 -21.42 -7.86
C GLY A 57 -14.87 -20.23 -7.95
N ILE A 58 -13.57 -20.49 -8.00
CA ILE A 58 -12.50 -19.46 -8.04
C ILE A 58 -12.45 -18.77 -9.40
N ILE A 59 -12.82 -19.50 -10.47
CA ILE A 59 -12.95 -18.95 -11.81
C ILE A 59 -14.35 -19.20 -12.37
N LEU A 60 -14.75 -18.35 -13.32
CA LEU A 60 -16.01 -18.46 -14.03
C LEU A 60 -15.74 -18.59 -15.53
N GLU A 61 -16.54 -19.40 -16.23
CA GLU A 61 -16.64 -19.30 -17.68
C GLU A 61 -17.56 -18.13 -18.05
N GLY A 62 -17.03 -17.21 -18.83
CA GLY A 62 -17.71 -15.99 -19.29
C GLY A 62 -18.34 -16.15 -20.69
N ALA A 63 -18.59 -15.00 -21.31
CA ALA A 63 -19.16 -14.91 -22.66
C ALA A 63 -18.25 -15.58 -23.72
N GLU A 64 -18.86 -16.01 -24.82
CA GLU A 64 -18.12 -16.50 -25.97
C GLU A 64 -17.48 -15.33 -26.74
N THR A 65 -16.30 -15.54 -27.31
CA THR A 65 -15.66 -14.55 -28.19
C THR A 65 -16.51 -14.27 -29.41
N SER A 66 -16.45 -13.03 -29.93
CA SER A 66 -17.06 -12.70 -31.24
C SER A 66 -16.43 -13.56 -32.34
N SER A 67 -17.25 -14.29 -33.11
CA SER A 67 -16.73 -15.23 -34.12
C SER A 67 -16.19 -14.50 -35.35
N THR A 68 -14.95 -14.81 -35.71
CA THR A 68 -14.34 -14.48 -37.01
C THR A 68 -14.25 -15.75 -37.92
N GLY A 69 -15.27 -16.63 -37.89
CA GLY A 69 -15.35 -17.80 -38.78
C GLY A 69 -14.96 -19.15 -38.19
N GLY A 70 -14.81 -19.29 -36.86
CA GLY A 70 -14.50 -20.55 -36.15
C GLY A 70 -15.44 -20.85 -34.99
N ARG A 71 -15.27 -22.01 -34.32
CA ARG A 71 -15.98 -22.33 -33.08
C ARG A 71 -15.67 -21.25 -32.03
N ARG A 72 -16.69 -20.60 -31.49
CA ARG A 72 -16.57 -19.57 -30.44
C ARG A 72 -15.83 -20.15 -29.21
N ALA A 73 -14.76 -19.46 -28.82
CA ALA A 73 -14.01 -19.84 -27.63
C ALA A 73 -14.66 -19.22 -26.39
N LYS A 74 -14.82 -20.00 -25.34
CA LYS A 74 -15.29 -19.50 -24.05
C LYS A 74 -14.16 -18.76 -23.35
N LEU A 75 -14.48 -17.60 -22.79
CA LEU A 75 -13.59 -16.82 -21.94
C LEU A 75 -13.62 -17.37 -20.52
N VAL A 76 -12.48 -17.38 -19.87
CA VAL A 76 -12.30 -17.70 -18.47
C VAL A 76 -11.91 -16.42 -17.75
N ARG A 77 -12.54 -16.16 -16.62
CA ARG A 77 -12.22 -15.01 -15.75
C ARG A 77 -12.15 -15.40 -14.29
N PHE A 78 -11.42 -14.63 -13.52
CA PHE A 78 -11.41 -14.74 -12.06
C PHE A 78 -12.78 -14.38 -11.48
N ASN A 79 -13.21 -15.12 -10.46
CA ASN A 79 -14.45 -14.84 -9.74
C ASN A 79 -14.16 -13.86 -8.59
N LYS A 80 -14.31 -12.58 -8.82
CA LYS A 80 -14.10 -11.56 -7.80
C LYS A 80 -15.06 -11.66 -6.60
N ASP A 81 -16.21 -12.32 -6.81
CA ASP A 81 -17.26 -12.50 -5.80
C ASP A 81 -17.13 -13.85 -5.07
N TYR A 82 -16.02 -14.59 -5.25
CA TYR A 82 -15.71 -15.84 -4.55
C TYR A 82 -15.66 -15.65 -3.03
N GLY A 83 -15.24 -14.50 -2.58
CA GLY A 83 -15.20 -14.09 -1.18
C GLY A 83 -15.07 -12.60 -1.06
N PHE A 84 -14.87 -12.14 0.15
CA PHE A 84 -14.64 -10.73 0.45
C PHE A 84 -13.56 -10.56 1.53
N VAL A 85 -13.04 -9.36 1.62
CA VAL A 85 -12.02 -8.97 2.60
C VAL A 85 -12.51 -7.75 3.36
N VAL A 86 -12.23 -7.68 4.64
CA VAL A 86 -12.35 -6.43 5.41
C VAL A 86 -10.98 -5.82 5.60
N SER A 87 -10.83 -4.56 5.23
CA SER A 87 -9.62 -3.79 5.43
C SER A 87 -9.82 -2.70 6.47
N VAL A 88 -8.77 -2.41 7.22
CA VAL A 88 -8.78 -1.41 8.29
C VAL A 88 -7.55 -0.53 8.15
N LYS A 89 -7.72 0.80 8.26
CA LYS A 89 -6.61 1.74 8.46
C LYS A 89 -6.73 2.33 9.86
N VAL A 90 -5.66 2.22 10.64
CA VAL A 90 -5.58 2.78 12.00
C VAL A 90 -4.90 4.14 11.93
N GLU A 91 -5.64 5.19 12.25
CA GLU A 91 -5.17 6.57 12.36
C GLU A 91 -5.27 7.06 13.82
N GLU A 92 -4.72 8.22 14.11
CA GLU A 92 -4.68 8.76 15.50
C GLU A 92 -6.07 9.11 16.03
N GLU A 93 -6.96 9.59 15.15
CA GLU A 93 -8.27 10.13 15.53
C GLU A 93 -9.45 9.29 15.01
N GLN A 94 -9.17 8.31 14.15
CA GLN A 94 -10.21 7.46 13.56
C GLN A 94 -9.70 6.09 13.14
N LEU A 95 -10.64 5.15 13.05
CA LEU A 95 -10.46 3.86 12.38
C LEU A 95 -11.28 3.88 11.10
N LEU A 96 -10.63 3.64 9.97
CA LEU A 96 -11.28 3.54 8.66
C LEU A 96 -11.44 2.06 8.30
N PHE A 97 -12.57 1.72 7.73
CA PHE A 97 -12.91 0.36 7.34
C PHE A 97 -13.40 0.32 5.90
N ALA A 98 -13.06 -0.73 5.17
CA ALA A 98 -13.73 -1.07 3.93
C ALA A 98 -13.95 -2.57 3.82
N LEU A 99 -15.05 -2.93 3.19
CA LEU A 99 -15.33 -4.27 2.69
C LEU A 99 -15.11 -4.26 1.19
N THR A 100 -14.30 -5.18 0.70
CA THR A 100 -13.92 -5.26 -0.72
C THR A 100 -14.23 -6.62 -1.32
N ASP A 101 -14.45 -6.66 -2.63
CA ASP A 101 -14.35 -7.89 -3.39
C ASP A 101 -12.87 -8.30 -3.60
N LEU A 102 -12.62 -9.38 -4.34
CA LEU A 102 -11.25 -9.88 -4.57
C LEU A 102 -10.49 -9.17 -5.70
N ASN A 103 -11.06 -8.15 -6.31
CA ASN A 103 -10.33 -7.18 -7.12
C ASN A 103 -9.86 -5.96 -6.31
N ALA A 104 -10.17 -5.95 -4.99
CA ALA A 104 -10.04 -4.81 -4.10
C ALA A 104 -10.98 -3.63 -4.45
N ASP A 105 -12.07 -3.89 -5.19
CA ASP A 105 -13.13 -2.91 -5.40
C ASP A 105 -13.91 -2.73 -4.09
N ILE A 106 -14.04 -1.48 -3.63
CA ILE A 106 -14.74 -1.19 -2.38
C ILE A 106 -16.24 -1.34 -2.58
N ILE A 107 -16.85 -2.24 -1.80
CA ILE A 107 -18.29 -2.48 -1.76
C ILE A 107 -18.96 -1.55 -0.76
N GLU A 108 -18.32 -1.36 0.39
CA GLU A 108 -18.79 -0.55 1.51
C GLU A 108 -17.61 0.01 2.28
N ASN A 109 -17.69 1.23 2.76
CA ASN A 109 -16.71 1.80 3.68
C ASN A 109 -17.37 2.58 4.81
N THR A 110 -16.66 2.74 5.91
CA THR A 110 -17.10 3.53 7.07
C THR A 110 -15.89 4.02 7.88
N SER A 111 -16.10 5.10 8.63
CA SER A 111 -15.12 5.59 9.60
C SER A 111 -15.71 5.63 10.99
N ILE A 112 -14.90 5.45 11.99
CA ILE A 112 -15.30 5.46 13.40
C ILE A 112 -14.31 6.32 14.18
N PRO A 113 -14.80 7.30 14.97
CA PRO A 113 -13.93 8.06 15.85
C PRO A 113 -13.12 7.15 16.77
N PHE A 114 -11.85 7.43 16.87
CA PHE A 114 -10.90 6.76 17.75
C PHE A 114 -9.98 7.82 18.34
N SER A 115 -9.26 7.51 19.40
CA SER A 115 -8.20 8.35 19.93
C SER A 115 -7.00 7.47 20.25
N SER A 116 -5.84 7.84 19.73
CA SER A 116 -4.55 7.15 20.02
C SER A 116 -4.14 7.23 21.50
N GLU A 117 -4.74 8.12 22.28
CA GLU A 117 -4.57 8.14 23.75
C GLU A 117 -5.17 6.90 24.44
N LYS A 118 -6.05 6.18 23.76
CA LYS A 118 -6.64 4.94 24.22
C LYS A 118 -5.65 3.80 24.16
N LYS A 119 -5.88 2.79 25.00
CA LYS A 119 -5.07 1.58 25.00
C LYS A 119 -5.29 0.78 23.70
N PRO A 120 -4.27 0.04 23.22
CA PRO A 120 -4.40 -0.81 22.04
C PRO A 120 -5.59 -1.77 22.10
N GLU A 121 -5.92 -2.30 23.30
CA GLU A 121 -7.04 -3.23 23.51
C GLU A 121 -8.38 -2.61 23.09
N GLU A 122 -8.59 -1.32 23.37
CA GLU A 122 -9.82 -0.62 22.98
C GLU A 122 -9.93 -0.48 21.47
N ALA A 123 -8.81 -0.24 20.76
CA ALA A 123 -8.79 -0.23 19.30
C ALA A 123 -9.13 -1.61 18.74
N ILE A 124 -8.59 -2.68 19.32
CA ILE A 124 -8.83 -4.05 18.90
C ILE A 124 -10.29 -4.44 19.08
N ASP A 125 -10.90 -4.10 20.22
CA ASP A 125 -12.32 -4.33 20.45
C ASP A 125 -13.21 -3.57 19.44
N LEU A 126 -12.86 -2.31 19.12
CA LEU A 126 -13.55 -1.52 18.11
C LEU A 126 -13.38 -2.13 16.72
N ILE A 127 -12.17 -2.56 16.35
CA ILE A 127 -11.91 -3.25 15.08
C ILE A 127 -12.76 -4.51 15.00
N ALA A 128 -12.68 -5.39 16.02
CA ALA A 128 -13.40 -6.64 16.03
C ALA A 128 -14.92 -6.44 15.91
N LYS A 129 -15.47 -5.48 16.67
CA LYS A 129 -16.90 -5.15 16.62
C LYS A 129 -17.34 -4.71 15.22
N ASN A 130 -16.54 -3.85 14.57
CA ASN A 130 -16.95 -3.28 13.29
C ASN A 130 -16.71 -4.23 12.12
N VAL A 131 -15.67 -5.06 12.15
CA VAL A 131 -15.51 -6.18 11.22
C VAL A 131 -16.76 -7.09 11.26
N LYS A 132 -17.21 -7.50 12.46
CA LYS A 132 -18.44 -8.31 12.62
C LYS A 132 -19.65 -7.60 12.05
N LYS A 133 -19.82 -6.31 12.35
CA LYS A 133 -20.94 -5.49 11.85
C LYS A 133 -20.97 -5.42 10.32
N MET A 134 -19.83 -5.22 9.66
CA MET A 134 -19.77 -5.18 8.19
C MET A 134 -20.11 -6.53 7.55
N CYS A 135 -19.99 -7.61 8.31
CA CYS A 135 -20.31 -8.96 7.85
C CYS A 135 -21.73 -9.45 8.27
N GLU A 136 -22.53 -8.68 9.02
CA GLU A 136 -23.82 -9.13 9.59
C GLU A 136 -24.80 -9.70 8.55
N ASN A 137 -24.79 -9.19 7.31
CA ASN A 137 -25.67 -9.65 6.23
C ASN A 137 -24.94 -10.53 5.21
N ARG A 138 -23.79 -11.12 5.57
CA ARG A 138 -22.93 -11.92 4.69
C ARG A 138 -22.56 -13.22 5.35
N ASP A 139 -22.30 -14.25 4.55
CA ASP A 139 -21.77 -15.49 5.08
C ASP A 139 -20.30 -15.32 5.49
N MET A 140 -20.03 -15.42 6.79
CA MET A 140 -18.67 -15.31 7.35
C MET A 140 -17.69 -16.33 6.77
N ASN A 141 -18.16 -17.46 6.23
CA ASN A 141 -17.30 -18.44 5.56
C ASN A 141 -16.66 -17.89 4.27
N HIS A 142 -17.20 -16.80 3.73
CA HIS A 142 -16.63 -16.09 2.58
C HIS A 142 -15.73 -14.91 2.96
N LEU A 143 -15.56 -14.62 4.25
CA LEU A 143 -14.56 -13.66 4.72
C LEU A 143 -13.18 -14.31 4.68
N LEU A 144 -12.35 -13.93 3.71
CA LEU A 144 -11.04 -14.55 3.48
C LEU A 144 -9.95 -14.02 4.39
N GLY A 145 -10.17 -12.89 5.05
CA GLY A 145 -9.25 -12.32 6.02
C GLY A 145 -9.50 -10.85 6.32
N VAL A 146 -8.73 -10.33 7.26
CA VAL A 146 -8.71 -8.92 7.65
C VAL A 146 -7.32 -8.35 7.36
N GLY A 147 -7.25 -7.28 6.56
CA GLY A 147 -6.01 -6.57 6.26
C GLY A 147 -5.93 -5.27 7.05
N ILE A 148 -4.81 -4.99 7.70
CA ILE A 148 -4.64 -3.81 8.56
C ILE A 148 -3.45 -2.98 8.11
N ALA A 149 -3.72 -1.73 7.77
CA ALA A 149 -2.74 -0.70 7.51
C ALA A 149 -2.53 0.15 8.77
N ILE A 150 -1.27 0.31 9.21
CA ILE A 150 -0.95 1.04 10.43
C ILE A 150 0.34 1.86 10.27
N SER A 151 0.45 2.98 10.98
CA SER A 151 1.70 3.76 11.04
C SER A 151 2.72 3.09 11.95
N GLY A 152 4.01 3.21 11.60
CA GLY A 152 5.14 2.75 12.41
C GLY A 152 5.81 1.49 11.90
N LEU A 153 6.68 0.91 12.73
CA LEU A 153 7.45 -0.29 12.42
C LEU A 153 6.66 -1.56 12.75
N VAL A 154 6.48 -2.43 11.76
CA VAL A 154 5.67 -3.65 11.87
C VAL A 154 6.53 -4.90 11.61
N ASN A 155 6.45 -5.88 12.48
CA ASN A 155 6.89 -7.24 12.18
C ASN A 155 5.73 -7.99 11.52
N ARG A 156 5.74 -8.05 10.18
CA ARG A 156 4.68 -8.69 9.39
C ARG A 156 4.49 -10.17 9.70
N LYS A 157 5.59 -10.92 9.91
CA LYS A 157 5.53 -12.36 10.20
C LYS A 157 4.82 -12.69 11.50
N LYS A 158 4.81 -11.74 12.45
CA LYS A 158 4.15 -11.89 13.75
C LYS A 158 2.91 -11.01 13.90
N GLY A 159 2.55 -10.25 12.89
CA GLY A 159 1.47 -9.27 12.97
C GLY A 159 1.61 -8.31 14.17
N THR A 160 2.86 -7.95 14.53
CA THR A 160 3.16 -7.15 15.72
C THR A 160 3.59 -5.75 15.32
N VAL A 161 2.94 -4.75 15.88
CA VAL A 161 3.41 -3.35 15.82
C VAL A 161 4.55 -3.22 16.82
N ILE A 162 5.79 -3.14 16.31
CA ILE A 162 6.97 -3.01 17.15
C ILE A 162 6.97 -1.65 17.82
N ARG A 163 6.73 -0.59 17.02
CA ARG A 163 6.66 0.78 17.51
C ARG A 163 5.87 1.65 16.52
N SER A 164 4.91 2.39 17.05
CA SER A 164 4.24 3.48 16.33
C SER A 164 4.30 4.72 17.22
N THR A 165 5.09 5.72 16.80
CA THR A 165 5.24 6.98 17.55
C THR A 165 3.98 7.84 17.46
N MET A 166 3.23 7.73 16.37
CA MET A 166 1.98 8.45 16.15
C MET A 166 0.86 7.93 17.05
N LEU A 167 0.77 6.60 17.21
CA LEU A 167 -0.23 5.97 18.06
C LEU A 167 0.23 5.77 19.52
N GLY A 168 1.51 6.02 19.82
CA GLY A 168 2.07 5.72 21.13
C GLY A 168 2.13 4.22 21.47
N TRP A 169 2.10 3.35 20.46
CA TRP A 169 2.08 1.90 20.65
C TRP A 169 3.47 1.30 20.60
N GLU A 170 3.75 0.36 21.52
CA GLU A 170 4.99 -0.41 21.55
C GLU A 170 4.71 -1.89 21.80
N ASN A 171 5.29 -2.76 20.96
CA ASN A 171 5.20 -4.23 21.06
C ASN A 171 3.75 -4.76 21.14
N VAL A 172 2.83 -4.17 20.37
CA VAL A 172 1.42 -4.60 20.31
C VAL A 172 1.28 -5.79 19.35
N ALA A 173 0.95 -6.96 19.89
CA ALA A 173 0.73 -8.19 19.11
C ALA A 173 -0.67 -8.18 18.44
N LEU A 174 -0.87 -7.27 17.50
CA LEU A 174 -2.16 -6.92 16.92
C LEU A 174 -2.89 -8.13 16.31
N GLU A 175 -2.17 -8.92 15.51
CA GLU A 175 -2.71 -10.15 14.91
C GLU A 175 -3.18 -11.14 16.00
N ALA A 176 -2.31 -11.47 16.97
CA ALA A 176 -2.63 -12.41 18.03
C ALA A 176 -3.81 -11.94 18.89
N MET A 177 -3.93 -10.65 19.15
CA MET A 177 -5.05 -10.09 19.89
C MET A 177 -6.35 -10.16 19.07
N LEU A 178 -6.34 -9.90 17.77
CA LEU A 178 -7.50 -10.05 16.90
C LEU A 178 -7.90 -11.51 16.69
N HIS A 179 -6.96 -12.44 16.71
CA HIS A 179 -7.26 -13.89 16.67
C HIS A 179 -8.13 -14.35 17.84
N THR A 180 -8.14 -13.66 18.98
CA THR A 180 -9.07 -13.97 20.07
C THR A 180 -10.54 -13.71 19.69
N HIS A 181 -10.78 -12.80 18.75
CA HIS A 181 -12.11 -12.47 18.23
C HIS A 181 -12.48 -13.22 16.95
N PHE A 182 -11.47 -13.66 16.18
CA PHE A 182 -11.58 -14.33 14.88
C PHE A 182 -10.58 -15.49 14.78
N PRO A 183 -10.81 -16.63 15.48
CA PRO A 183 -9.83 -17.72 15.54
C PRO A 183 -9.51 -18.34 14.16
N ASP A 184 -10.50 -18.36 13.26
CA ASP A 184 -10.39 -19.02 11.95
C ASP A 184 -10.16 -18.05 10.79
N ILE A 185 -10.07 -16.72 11.06
CA ILE A 185 -9.93 -15.70 10.03
C ILE A 185 -8.51 -15.16 10.05
N PRO A 186 -7.75 -15.25 8.96
CA PRO A 186 -6.42 -14.67 8.85
C PRO A 186 -6.43 -13.16 9.02
N VAL A 187 -5.45 -12.63 9.75
CA VAL A 187 -5.24 -11.20 9.93
C VAL A 187 -3.84 -10.85 9.44
N TYR A 188 -3.74 -9.88 8.54
CA TYR A 188 -2.47 -9.40 8.02
C TYR A 188 -2.27 -7.93 8.38
N VAL A 189 -1.08 -7.62 8.92
CA VAL A 189 -0.74 -6.26 9.38
C VAL A 189 0.49 -5.78 8.64
N ASP A 190 0.43 -4.58 8.07
CA ASP A 190 1.59 -3.94 7.44
C ASP A 190 1.56 -2.42 7.64
N LYS A 191 2.70 -1.79 7.33
CA LYS A 191 2.80 -0.33 7.31
C LYS A 191 1.83 0.24 6.28
N ASN A 192 1.20 1.34 6.63
CA ASN A 192 0.26 2.05 5.74
C ASN A 192 0.89 2.32 4.35
N ILE A 193 2.12 2.84 4.30
CA ILE A 193 2.79 3.09 3.01
C ILE A 193 3.02 1.82 2.17
N ASN A 194 3.28 0.67 2.80
CA ASN A 194 3.39 -0.61 2.09
C ASN A 194 2.02 -1.04 1.52
N CYS A 195 0.95 -0.84 2.28
CA CYS A 195 -0.42 -1.08 1.79
C CYS A 195 -0.73 -0.20 0.57
N TYR A 196 -0.44 1.10 0.64
CA TYR A 196 -0.63 1.99 -0.50
C TYR A 196 0.20 1.54 -1.71
N THR A 197 1.44 1.13 -1.48
CA THR A 197 2.33 0.62 -2.54
C THR A 197 1.78 -0.65 -3.19
N LEU A 198 1.10 -1.52 -2.43
CA LEU A 198 0.37 -2.65 -3.02
C LEU A 198 -0.77 -2.18 -3.92
N ALA A 199 -1.51 -1.14 -3.51
CA ALA A 199 -2.53 -0.56 -4.37
C ALA A 199 -1.92 0.01 -5.66
N GLU A 200 -0.81 0.73 -5.58
CA GLU A 200 -0.09 1.22 -6.77
C GLU A 200 0.40 0.09 -7.68
N LEU A 201 0.95 -0.96 -7.09
CA LEU A 201 1.46 -2.12 -7.83
C LEU A 201 0.36 -2.89 -8.57
N TRP A 202 -0.85 -2.93 -8.02
CA TRP A 202 -1.95 -3.73 -8.56
C TRP A 202 -2.96 -2.91 -9.35
N LEU A 203 -3.24 -1.69 -8.93
CA LEU A 203 -4.34 -0.87 -9.44
C LEU A 203 -3.87 0.43 -10.08
N GLY A 204 -2.73 1.00 -9.63
CA GLY A 204 -2.27 2.33 -9.96
C GLY A 204 -1.09 2.42 -10.92
N GLU A 205 -0.28 3.44 -10.74
CA GLU A 205 0.84 3.85 -11.59
C GLU A 205 2.01 2.85 -11.60
N GLY A 206 2.13 2.00 -10.57
CA GLY A 206 3.16 0.96 -10.47
C GLY A 206 2.83 -0.32 -11.24
N LYS A 207 1.64 -0.44 -11.84
CA LYS A 207 1.14 -1.68 -12.45
C LYS A 207 2.03 -2.25 -13.55
N GLN A 208 2.69 -1.40 -14.33
CA GLN A 208 3.58 -1.80 -15.42
C GLN A 208 5.07 -1.76 -15.06
N SER A 209 5.43 -1.28 -13.87
CA SER A 209 6.82 -1.16 -13.42
C SER A 209 7.27 -2.38 -12.62
N ASN A 210 8.52 -2.78 -12.80
CA ASN A 210 9.14 -3.83 -12.00
C ASN A 210 9.81 -3.25 -10.75
N ASN A 211 10.37 -2.04 -10.87
CA ASN A 211 11.13 -1.38 -9.83
C ASN A 211 10.65 0.07 -9.69
N PHE A 212 10.00 0.40 -8.59
CA PHE A 212 9.53 1.75 -8.33
C PHE A 212 9.54 2.06 -6.83
N ALA A 213 9.43 3.33 -6.51
CA ALA A 213 9.31 3.80 -5.14
C ALA A 213 8.00 4.57 -4.96
N THR A 214 7.32 4.37 -3.83
CA THR A 214 6.14 5.14 -3.43
C THR A 214 6.51 6.02 -2.25
N VAL A 215 6.31 7.33 -2.38
CA VAL A 215 6.61 8.33 -1.35
C VAL A 215 5.32 8.99 -0.90
N SER A 216 4.93 8.81 0.36
CA SER A 216 3.77 9.53 0.92
C SER A 216 4.20 10.86 1.54
N VAL A 217 3.42 11.92 1.28
CA VAL A 217 3.59 13.25 1.86
C VAL A 217 2.28 13.75 2.45
N GLY A 218 2.36 14.32 3.63
CA GLY A 218 1.23 14.87 4.39
C GLY A 218 1.60 15.17 5.82
N ALA A 219 0.86 14.66 6.80
CA ALA A 219 1.17 14.78 8.22
C ALA A 219 2.58 14.24 8.53
N GLY A 220 2.96 13.14 7.86
CA GLY A 220 4.31 12.56 7.93
C GLY A 220 4.89 12.29 6.54
N LEU A 221 6.00 11.56 6.51
CA LEU A 221 6.73 11.19 5.30
C LEU A 221 7.05 9.69 5.30
N GLY A 222 6.52 8.96 4.32
CA GLY A 222 6.74 7.52 4.19
C GLY A 222 7.41 7.16 2.87
N LEU A 223 8.11 6.01 2.85
CA LEU A 223 8.67 5.40 1.65
C LEU A 223 8.39 3.89 1.66
N SER A 224 8.02 3.35 0.52
CA SER A 224 8.10 1.93 0.22
C SER A 224 8.75 1.73 -1.14
N VAL A 225 9.57 0.69 -1.26
CA VAL A 225 10.33 0.40 -2.48
C VAL A 225 9.91 -0.96 -3.01
N VAL A 226 9.61 -1.03 -4.30
CA VAL A 226 9.33 -2.27 -5.02
C VAL A 226 10.55 -2.62 -5.87
N ILE A 227 11.01 -3.86 -5.75
CA ILE A 227 12.10 -4.45 -6.52
C ILE A 227 11.59 -5.75 -7.13
N ASN A 228 11.69 -5.88 -8.45
CA ASN A 228 11.18 -7.05 -9.19
C ASN A 228 9.71 -7.38 -8.83
N ARG A 229 8.86 -6.35 -8.78
CA ARG A 229 7.42 -6.43 -8.44
C ARG A 229 7.14 -6.92 -7.01
N GLN A 230 8.11 -6.87 -6.12
CA GLN A 230 7.96 -7.23 -4.71
C GLN A 230 8.36 -6.05 -3.82
N ILE A 231 7.57 -5.78 -2.78
CA ILE A 231 7.94 -4.77 -1.78
C ILE A 231 9.20 -5.24 -1.05
N TYR A 232 10.19 -4.36 -0.96
CA TYR A 232 11.40 -4.59 -0.20
C TYR A 232 11.19 -4.26 1.27
N TYR A 233 11.15 -5.26 2.12
CA TYR A 233 10.90 -5.11 3.56
C TYR A 233 12.16 -4.92 4.40
N GLY A 234 13.35 -5.18 3.84
CA GLY A 234 14.59 -5.24 4.62
C GLY A 234 14.66 -6.46 5.55
N ALA A 235 15.72 -6.56 6.31
CA ALA A 235 16.00 -7.73 7.16
C ALA A 235 14.96 -7.93 8.29
N GLN A 236 14.38 -6.85 8.80
CA GLN A 236 13.50 -6.85 9.97
C GLN A 236 12.19 -6.09 9.75
N GLY A 237 11.77 -5.88 8.50
CA GLY A 237 10.56 -5.13 8.17
C GLY A 237 10.70 -3.60 8.25
N GLY A 238 11.89 -3.08 8.51
CA GLY A 238 12.16 -1.65 8.70
C GLY A 238 12.64 -0.91 7.46
N ALA A 239 12.58 -1.49 6.27
CA ALA A 239 12.93 -0.74 5.06
C ALA A 239 11.98 0.44 4.85
N GLY A 240 12.50 1.52 4.23
CA GLY A 240 11.69 2.68 3.91
C GLY A 240 11.52 3.70 5.03
N GLU A 241 12.30 3.65 6.12
CA GLU A 241 12.33 4.71 7.15
C GLU A 241 13.03 5.98 6.63
N PHE A 242 12.65 6.40 5.43
CA PHE A 242 13.21 7.48 4.65
C PHE A 242 13.03 8.84 5.31
N GLY A 243 11.87 9.08 5.92
CA GLY A 243 11.59 10.30 6.67
C GLY A 243 12.61 10.54 7.79
N HIS A 244 13.25 9.47 8.30
CA HIS A 244 14.25 9.55 9.36
C HIS A 244 15.70 9.59 8.88
N THR A 245 15.94 9.71 7.56
CA THR A 245 17.29 10.02 7.02
C THR A 245 17.67 11.46 7.32
N THR A 246 18.94 11.70 7.62
CA THR A 246 19.42 13.04 7.97
C THR A 246 19.56 13.92 6.73
N ILE A 247 18.79 15.00 6.64
CA ILE A 247 18.93 16.04 5.60
C ILE A 247 19.63 17.29 6.13
N GLN A 248 19.47 17.60 7.40
CA GLN A 248 20.06 18.77 8.04
C GLN A 248 20.73 18.37 9.36
N PRO A 249 22.05 18.05 9.36
CA PRO A 249 22.75 17.68 10.59
C PRO A 249 22.60 18.73 11.69
N GLY A 250 22.18 18.31 12.89
CA GLY A 250 21.97 19.20 14.04
C GLY A 250 20.69 20.03 13.99
N GLY A 251 19.84 19.86 12.97
CA GLY A 251 18.59 20.59 12.79
C GLY A 251 17.47 20.22 13.75
N TYR A 252 16.22 20.35 13.32
CA TYR A 252 15.02 20.12 14.16
C TYR A 252 15.04 18.75 14.83
N LYS A 253 14.57 18.71 16.09
CA LYS A 253 14.42 17.46 16.84
C LYS A 253 13.25 16.67 16.26
N CYS A 254 13.50 15.42 15.89
CA CYS A 254 12.50 14.50 15.40
C CYS A 254 11.89 13.68 16.55
N HIS A 255 10.63 13.27 16.39
CA HIS A 255 9.94 12.38 17.33
C HIS A 255 10.60 10.98 17.44
N CYS A 256 11.43 10.57 16.47
CA CYS A 256 12.24 9.35 16.56
C CYS A 256 13.43 9.46 17.54
N GLY A 257 13.67 10.66 18.09
CA GLY A 257 14.77 10.95 19.02
C GLY A 257 16.04 11.53 18.36
N GLN A 258 16.15 11.49 17.02
CA GLN A 258 17.27 12.07 16.28
C GLN A 258 17.05 13.54 15.96
N LYS A 259 18.05 14.20 15.34
CA LYS A 259 17.95 15.59 14.86
C LYS A 259 18.21 15.64 13.35
N GLY A 260 17.47 16.52 12.66
CA GLY A 260 17.68 16.81 11.24
C GLY A 260 17.10 15.77 10.29
N CYS A 261 16.15 14.95 10.72
CA CYS A 261 15.43 14.00 9.89
C CYS A 261 14.66 14.71 8.78
N LEU A 262 14.64 14.13 7.58
CA LEU A 262 13.96 14.69 6.40
C LEU A 262 12.49 15.01 6.68
N GLU A 263 11.78 14.17 7.42
CA GLU A 263 10.37 14.37 7.78
C GLU A 263 10.12 15.73 8.46
N MET A 264 11.09 16.21 9.26
CA MET A 264 10.97 17.52 9.92
C MET A 264 11.06 18.70 8.94
N TYR A 265 11.36 18.45 7.66
CA TYR A 265 11.55 19.46 6.61
C TYR A 265 10.65 19.22 5.39
N ALA A 266 10.14 18.00 5.19
CA ALA A 266 9.39 17.60 3.99
C ALA A 266 7.96 17.09 4.31
N SER A 267 7.40 17.50 5.45
CA SER A 267 6.03 17.18 5.88
C SER A 267 5.41 18.34 6.65
N GLU A 268 4.21 18.14 7.20
CA GLU A 268 3.53 19.11 8.07
C GLU A 268 4.39 19.54 9.27
N PHE A 269 5.29 18.69 9.76
CA PHE A 269 6.21 19.04 10.84
C PHE A 269 7.09 20.23 10.50
N TYR A 270 7.44 20.43 9.22
CA TYR A 270 8.18 21.61 8.79
C TYR A 270 7.39 22.89 9.01
N PHE A 271 6.12 22.89 8.69
CA PHE A 271 5.25 24.05 8.88
C PHE A 271 5.15 24.45 10.34
N ARG A 272 4.99 23.47 11.23
CA ARG A 272 4.92 23.69 12.68
C ARG A 272 6.23 24.24 13.24
N ASN A 273 7.37 23.68 12.82
CA ASN A 273 8.68 24.10 13.31
C ASN A 273 9.07 25.48 12.71
N ARG A 274 9.02 25.60 11.39
CA ARG A 274 9.52 26.78 10.68
C ARG A 274 8.54 27.94 10.72
N GLY A 275 7.25 27.68 10.74
CA GLY A 275 6.21 28.72 10.75
C GLY A 275 6.31 29.63 11.97
N GLU A 276 6.52 29.07 13.17
CA GLU A 276 6.74 29.87 14.36
C GLU A 276 8.00 30.77 14.25
N GLU A 277 9.08 30.29 13.67
CA GLU A 277 10.32 31.08 13.48
C GLU A 277 10.14 32.19 12.44
N LEU A 278 9.23 32.03 11.48
CA LEU A 278 9.02 33.02 10.40
C LEU A 278 8.05 34.13 10.77
N LYS A 279 7.26 34.03 11.85
CA LYS A 279 6.26 35.04 12.24
C LYS A 279 6.82 36.47 12.34
N GLU A 280 8.04 36.64 12.87
CA GLU A 280 8.67 37.98 12.97
C GLU A 280 9.06 38.53 11.59
N ALA A 281 9.44 37.68 10.65
CA ALA A 281 9.81 38.09 9.28
C ALA A 281 8.58 38.42 8.41
N TYR A 282 7.41 37.87 8.75
CA TYR A 282 6.16 38.04 8.02
C TYR A 282 5.04 38.63 8.90
N PRO A 283 5.17 39.87 9.38
CA PRO A 283 4.25 40.49 10.34
C PRO A 283 2.82 40.69 9.79
N THR A 284 2.64 40.62 8.47
CA THR A 284 1.33 40.72 7.80
C THR A 284 0.63 39.40 7.61
N SER A 285 1.29 38.27 7.89
CA SER A 285 0.68 36.94 7.80
C SER A 285 -0.27 36.72 8.95
N GLU A 286 -1.49 36.27 8.64
CA GLU A 286 -2.49 35.83 9.61
C GLU A 286 -2.42 34.34 9.92
N LEU A 287 -1.44 33.61 9.33
CA LEU A 287 -1.27 32.17 9.51
C LEU A 287 -0.85 31.84 10.96
N ASN A 288 -1.72 31.16 11.69
CA ASN A 288 -1.51 30.71 13.07
C ASN A 288 -1.76 29.21 13.27
N ASP A 289 -2.31 28.54 12.27
CA ASP A 289 -2.59 27.13 12.24
C ASP A 289 -1.72 26.49 11.14
N PHE A 290 -0.78 25.64 11.55
CA PHE A 290 0.24 25.04 10.68
C PHE A 290 -0.13 23.64 10.19
N HIS A 291 -1.40 23.24 10.24
CA HIS A 291 -1.89 22.07 9.53
C HIS A 291 -1.78 22.24 8.02
N PHE A 292 -1.48 21.16 7.32
CA PHE A 292 -1.18 21.15 5.87
C PHE A 292 -2.25 21.92 5.07
N ASP A 293 -3.52 21.60 5.29
CA ASP A 293 -4.65 22.26 4.61
C ASP A 293 -4.74 23.78 4.88
N LYS A 294 -4.39 24.20 6.10
CA LYS A 294 -4.44 25.62 6.48
C LYS A 294 -3.32 26.41 5.82
N VAL A 295 -2.11 25.87 5.85
CA VAL A 295 -0.96 26.47 5.17
C VAL A 295 -1.23 26.57 3.67
N ALA A 296 -1.70 25.49 3.04
CA ALA A 296 -2.04 25.48 1.63
C ALA A 296 -3.13 26.48 1.25
N LYS A 297 -4.16 26.62 2.10
CA LYS A 297 -5.25 27.57 1.90
C LYS A 297 -4.74 29.02 1.97
N SER A 298 -3.90 29.33 2.95
CA SER A 298 -3.29 30.65 3.11
C SER A 298 -2.35 30.98 1.93
N ALA A 299 -1.54 30.02 1.48
CA ALA A 299 -0.69 30.21 0.30
C ALA A 299 -1.51 30.56 -0.95
N ARG A 300 -2.62 29.87 -1.22
CA ARG A 300 -3.53 30.19 -2.33
C ARG A 300 -4.23 31.55 -2.18
N ALA A 301 -4.40 32.01 -0.95
CA ALA A 301 -4.92 33.36 -0.66
C ALA A 301 -3.88 34.47 -0.82
N GLY A 302 -2.62 34.12 -1.15
CA GLY A 302 -1.53 35.08 -1.37
C GLY A 302 -0.71 35.39 -0.12
N ASP A 303 -0.83 34.60 0.95
CA ASP A 303 0.04 34.74 2.13
C ASP A 303 1.46 34.32 1.77
N GLU A 304 2.41 35.26 1.90
CA GLU A 304 3.82 35.10 1.50
C GLU A 304 4.54 34.06 2.38
N MET A 305 4.26 34.03 3.71
CA MET A 305 4.85 33.07 4.64
C MET A 305 4.39 31.64 4.30
N ALA A 306 3.10 31.46 4.05
CA ALA A 306 2.54 30.18 3.66
C ALA A 306 3.13 29.69 2.32
N THR A 307 3.31 30.61 1.36
CA THR A 307 3.92 30.30 0.05
C THR A 307 5.38 29.87 0.21
N GLU A 308 6.17 30.56 1.06
CA GLU A 308 7.54 30.15 1.38
C GLU A 308 7.57 28.77 2.02
N LEU A 309 6.71 28.51 3.01
CA LEU A 309 6.64 27.22 3.71
C LEU A 309 6.37 26.07 2.74
N MET A 310 5.37 26.20 1.87
CA MET A 310 5.03 25.16 0.88
C MET A 310 6.16 24.93 -0.13
N GLY A 311 6.77 26.01 -0.65
CA GLY A 311 7.87 25.93 -1.61
C GLY A 311 9.10 25.26 -1.01
N LYS A 312 9.49 25.64 0.22
CA LYS A 312 10.65 25.06 0.92
C LYS A 312 10.43 23.60 1.31
N MET A 313 9.23 23.23 1.74
CA MET A 313 8.88 21.82 1.96
C MET A 313 9.07 21.01 0.66
N GLY A 314 8.58 21.52 -0.47
CA GLY A 314 8.76 20.91 -1.79
C GLY A 314 10.23 20.76 -2.18
N GLU A 315 11.09 21.76 -1.89
CA GLU A 315 12.54 21.67 -2.10
C GLU A 315 13.17 20.52 -1.32
N TYR A 316 12.88 20.42 0.00
CA TYR A 316 13.41 19.33 0.84
C TYR A 316 12.92 17.96 0.37
N LEU A 317 11.65 17.85 -0.02
CA LEU A 317 11.11 16.62 -0.58
C LEU A 317 11.81 16.26 -1.89
N GLY A 318 12.09 17.23 -2.75
CA GLY A 318 12.87 17.06 -3.98
C GLY A 318 14.28 16.53 -3.72
N TYR A 319 15.00 17.04 -2.71
CA TYR A 319 16.30 16.48 -2.28
C TYR A 319 16.16 15.03 -1.81
N GLY A 320 15.11 14.73 -1.05
CA GLY A 320 14.82 13.39 -0.62
C GLY A 320 14.59 12.44 -1.79
N ILE A 321 13.72 12.81 -2.73
CA ILE A 321 13.43 12.01 -3.93
C ILE A 321 14.68 11.80 -4.78
N ARG A 322 15.53 12.85 -4.94
CA ARG A 322 16.83 12.70 -5.61
C ARG A 322 17.72 11.66 -4.94
N ASN A 323 17.72 11.60 -3.60
CA ASN A 323 18.47 10.58 -2.88
C ASN A 323 17.92 9.17 -3.13
N ILE A 324 16.58 8.99 -3.23
CA ILE A 324 15.96 7.74 -3.62
C ILE A 324 16.40 7.34 -5.03
N ILE A 325 16.34 8.27 -6.00
CA ILE A 325 16.76 8.02 -7.38
C ILE A 325 18.23 7.56 -7.43
N ASN A 326 19.12 8.28 -6.76
CA ASN A 326 20.55 7.96 -6.72
C ASN A 326 20.87 6.64 -6.01
N THR A 327 20.01 6.19 -5.09
CA THR A 327 20.25 4.99 -4.28
C THR A 327 19.67 3.74 -4.91
N PHE A 328 18.44 3.82 -5.44
CA PHE A 328 17.68 2.66 -5.93
C PHE A 328 17.54 2.62 -7.45
N ASN A 329 17.80 3.74 -8.14
CA ASN A 329 17.58 3.88 -9.58
C ASN A 329 16.26 3.25 -10.05
N PRO A 330 15.11 3.66 -9.50
CA PRO A 330 13.82 3.09 -9.84
C PRO A 330 13.39 3.57 -11.24
N GLU A 331 12.53 2.80 -11.90
CA GLU A 331 11.86 3.19 -13.14
C GLU A 331 10.94 4.41 -12.88
N LYS A 332 10.32 4.44 -11.70
CA LYS A 332 9.31 5.43 -11.33
C LYS A 332 9.36 5.77 -9.85
N VAL A 333 9.12 7.03 -9.50
CA VAL A 333 8.78 7.48 -8.14
C VAL A 333 7.33 7.98 -8.16
N ILE A 334 6.47 7.35 -7.36
CA ILE A 334 5.05 7.70 -7.26
C ILE A 334 4.85 8.45 -5.96
N ILE A 335 4.41 9.71 -6.05
CA ILE A 335 4.08 10.53 -4.88
C ILE A 335 2.62 10.29 -4.52
N VAL A 336 2.35 10.03 -3.25
CA VAL A 336 1.02 9.69 -2.71
C VAL A 336 0.75 10.46 -1.41
N GLY A 337 -0.42 10.28 -0.82
CA GLY A 337 -0.78 10.83 0.48
C GLY A 337 -1.65 12.07 0.39
N GLU A 338 -2.18 12.49 1.53
CA GLU A 338 -3.15 13.58 1.66
C GLU A 338 -2.61 14.93 1.23
N GLY A 339 -1.29 15.15 1.33
CA GLY A 339 -0.65 16.38 0.86
C GLY A 339 -0.85 16.64 -0.64
N LEU A 340 -1.17 15.60 -1.44
CA LEU A 340 -1.40 15.75 -2.89
C LEU A 340 -2.65 16.56 -3.25
N HIS A 341 -3.59 16.76 -2.34
CA HIS A 341 -4.68 17.71 -2.54
C HIS A 341 -4.19 19.15 -2.82
N HIS A 342 -2.93 19.41 -2.49
CA HIS A 342 -2.27 20.71 -2.62
C HIS A 342 -0.99 20.64 -3.48
N ARG A 343 -0.86 19.62 -4.32
CA ARG A 343 0.33 19.35 -5.15
C ARG A 343 0.76 20.54 -6.03
N ASP A 344 -0.18 21.36 -6.48
CA ASP A 344 0.05 22.57 -7.27
C ASP A 344 1.00 23.55 -6.60
N LEU A 345 1.13 23.53 -5.27
CA LEU A 345 1.96 24.43 -4.48
C LEU A 345 3.42 23.98 -4.32
N PHE A 346 3.72 22.69 -4.57
CA PHE A 346 5.07 22.17 -4.26
C PHE A 346 5.64 21.17 -5.28
N VAL A 347 4.83 20.50 -6.13
CA VAL A 347 5.32 19.44 -7.05
C VAL A 347 6.34 19.98 -8.04
N THR A 348 6.17 21.21 -8.55
CA THR A 348 7.15 21.82 -9.46
C THR A 348 8.55 21.93 -8.81
N LYS A 349 8.61 22.21 -7.50
CA LYS A 349 9.89 22.28 -6.76
C LYS A 349 10.53 20.90 -6.62
N ILE A 350 9.72 19.85 -6.47
CA ILE A 350 10.21 18.47 -6.46
C ILE A 350 10.88 18.17 -7.80
N ASP A 351 10.20 18.43 -8.91
CA ASP A 351 10.72 18.16 -10.26
C ASP A 351 12.00 18.92 -10.56
N GLU A 352 12.05 20.22 -10.23
CA GLU A 352 13.23 21.06 -10.41
C GLU A 352 14.48 20.49 -9.73
N ILE A 353 14.33 19.91 -8.53
CA ILE A 353 15.45 19.41 -7.73
C ILE A 353 15.76 17.96 -8.03
N ALA A 354 14.74 17.11 -8.09
CA ALA A 354 14.94 15.66 -8.25
C ALA A 354 15.43 15.30 -9.65
N SER A 355 15.07 16.08 -10.70
CA SER A 355 15.60 15.90 -12.05
C SER A 355 17.11 16.12 -12.14
N GLN A 356 17.71 16.88 -11.21
CA GLN A 356 19.17 17.09 -11.12
C GLN A 356 19.82 15.97 -10.31
N ASN A 357 19.69 14.72 -10.75
CA ASN A 357 20.25 13.54 -10.10
C ASN A 357 21.49 13.02 -10.85
N PHE A 358 22.16 12.00 -10.32
CA PHE A 358 23.38 11.42 -10.90
C PHE A 358 23.19 10.88 -12.32
N PHE A 359 21.98 10.43 -12.66
CA PHE A 359 21.65 9.84 -13.95
C PHE A 359 21.18 10.87 -15.00
N SER A 360 21.06 12.15 -14.63
CA SER A 360 20.61 13.22 -15.52
C SER A 360 21.48 13.31 -16.77
N GLY A 361 20.84 13.25 -17.95
CA GLY A 361 21.54 13.28 -19.25
C GLY A 361 22.23 11.99 -19.66
N ALA A 362 22.12 10.90 -18.86
CA ALA A 362 22.69 9.60 -19.20
C ALA A 362 21.71 8.66 -19.93
N GLY A 363 20.47 9.12 -20.15
CA GLY A 363 19.41 8.30 -20.78
C GLY A 363 18.75 7.28 -19.85
N PHE A 364 18.93 7.40 -18.54
CA PHE A 364 18.35 6.57 -17.49
C PHE A 364 17.44 7.41 -16.59
N GLU A 365 16.46 8.09 -17.18
CA GLU A 365 15.60 9.01 -16.45
C GLU A 365 14.55 8.21 -15.65
N THR A 366 14.45 8.54 -14.34
CA THR A 366 13.36 8.08 -13.48
C THR A 366 12.14 8.97 -13.71
N GLU A 367 10.99 8.38 -14.00
CA GLU A 367 9.73 9.10 -14.06
C GLU A 367 9.27 9.48 -12.64
N ILE A 368 8.97 10.77 -12.41
CA ILE A 368 8.35 11.22 -11.16
C ILE A 368 6.88 11.53 -11.49
N THR A 369 5.97 10.89 -10.79
CA THR A 369 4.53 11.07 -11.01
C THR A 369 3.76 11.14 -9.69
N THR A 370 2.52 11.58 -9.75
CA THR A 370 1.58 11.50 -8.62
C THR A 370 0.61 10.36 -8.86
N THR A 371 0.10 9.78 -7.78
CA THR A 371 -0.92 8.74 -7.88
C THR A 371 -2.15 9.19 -8.67
N SER A 372 -2.73 8.27 -9.42
CA SER A 372 -4.06 8.39 -10.04
C SER A 372 -5.16 7.73 -9.20
N LEU A 373 -4.78 7.06 -8.09
CA LEU A 373 -5.74 6.45 -7.17
C LEU A 373 -6.35 7.50 -6.24
N GLU A 374 -7.61 7.26 -5.88
CA GLU A 374 -8.36 8.12 -4.96
C GLU A 374 -8.04 7.79 -3.49
N ASP A 375 -8.56 8.57 -2.54
CA ASP A 375 -8.34 8.43 -1.09
C ASP A 375 -8.55 7.01 -0.52
N PRO A 376 -9.51 6.20 -0.99
CA PRO A 376 -9.67 4.82 -0.52
C PRO A 376 -8.50 3.88 -0.81
N ALA A 377 -7.47 4.29 -1.57
CA ALA A 377 -6.34 3.43 -1.95
C ALA A 377 -5.60 2.82 -0.74
N TRP A 378 -5.57 3.50 0.40
CA TRP A 378 -5.04 2.94 1.65
C TRP A 378 -5.79 1.68 2.08
N LEU A 379 -7.13 1.71 1.99
CA LEU A 379 -7.99 0.58 2.35
C LEU A 379 -7.93 -0.52 1.30
N GLN A 380 -7.89 -0.17 0.02
CA GLN A 380 -7.68 -1.14 -1.06
C GLN A 380 -6.33 -1.86 -0.89
N GLY A 381 -5.26 -1.11 -0.56
CA GLY A 381 -3.96 -1.69 -0.27
C GLY A 381 -3.93 -2.61 0.94
N ALA A 382 -4.66 -2.26 2.00
CA ALA A 382 -4.83 -3.14 3.16
C ALA A 382 -5.60 -4.43 2.79
N ALA A 383 -6.64 -4.35 1.95
CA ALA A 383 -7.33 -5.52 1.43
C ALA A 383 -6.38 -6.40 0.58
N LEU A 384 -5.52 -5.78 -0.21
CA LEU A 384 -4.53 -6.49 -1.02
C LEU A 384 -3.50 -7.26 -0.20
N LEU A 385 -3.28 -6.96 1.10
CA LEU A 385 -2.47 -7.81 1.97
C LEU A 385 -3.04 -9.23 2.07
N VAL A 386 -4.36 -9.35 2.12
CA VAL A 386 -5.08 -10.65 2.16
C VAL A 386 -5.16 -11.24 0.76
N ILE A 387 -5.67 -10.45 -0.20
CA ILE A 387 -5.92 -10.88 -1.57
C ILE A 387 -4.64 -11.42 -2.22
N HIS A 388 -3.51 -10.76 -1.98
CA HIS A 388 -2.22 -11.18 -2.52
C HIS A 388 -1.84 -12.61 -2.11
N GLN A 389 -2.22 -13.05 -0.91
CA GLN A 389 -1.96 -14.41 -0.44
C GLN A 389 -2.68 -15.48 -1.28
N LEU A 390 -3.84 -15.13 -1.86
CA LEU A 390 -4.59 -16.03 -2.75
C LEU A 390 -3.83 -16.36 -4.04
N PHE A 391 -2.86 -15.56 -4.41
CA PHE A 391 -2.12 -15.65 -5.66
C PHE A 391 -0.64 -16.04 -5.46
N GLN A 392 -0.20 -16.24 -4.22
CA GLN A 392 1.14 -16.72 -3.91
C GLN A 392 1.21 -18.24 -3.90
N VAL A 393 2.24 -18.78 -4.53
CA VAL A 393 2.54 -20.20 -4.42
C VAL A 393 3.02 -20.50 -3.01
N PRO A 394 2.40 -21.41 -2.25
CA PRO A 394 2.87 -21.79 -0.93
C PRO A 394 4.15 -22.64 -1.06
N ILE A 395 5.30 -21.98 -1.13
CA ILE A 395 6.62 -22.65 -1.31
C ILE A 395 7.30 -23.03 0.00
N TYR A 396 6.82 -22.50 1.14
CA TYR A 396 7.33 -22.85 2.47
C TYR A 396 6.37 -23.81 3.19
N GLU A 397 6.92 -24.67 4.08
CA GLU A 397 6.11 -25.69 4.77
C GLU A 397 5.06 -25.12 5.73
N GLU A 398 5.29 -23.90 6.26
CA GLU A 398 4.40 -23.24 7.21
C GLU A 398 3.35 -22.33 6.53
N GLU A 399 3.39 -22.16 5.21
CA GLU A 399 2.43 -21.30 4.48
C GLU A 399 1.07 -22.02 4.35
N GLN A 400 0.04 -21.40 4.88
CA GLN A 400 -1.34 -21.87 4.70
C GLN A 400 -1.89 -21.41 3.36
N THR A 401 -2.55 -22.31 2.66
CA THR A 401 -3.28 -21.99 1.43
C THR A 401 -4.66 -21.45 1.82
N LEU A 402 -4.97 -20.21 1.43
CA LEU A 402 -6.30 -19.61 1.64
C LEU A 402 -7.37 -20.19 0.69
N LEU A 403 -6.93 -20.87 -0.38
CA LEU A 403 -7.80 -21.55 -1.34
C LEU A 403 -7.79 -23.05 -1.04
N ARG A 404 -8.74 -23.52 -0.27
CA ARG A 404 -9.02 -24.94 -0.08
C ARG A 404 -10.49 -25.24 -0.37
#